data_7769bc974bd326d04c06731ea90dad93
#
_entry.id   7769bc974bd326d04c06731ea90dad93
#
_cell.length_a   1.000
_cell.length_b   1.000
_cell.length_c   1.000
_cell.angle_alpha   90.00
_cell.angle_beta   90.00
_cell.angle_gamma   90.00
#
_symmetry.space_group_name_H-M   'P 1'
#
loop_
_entity.id
_entity.type
_entity.pdbx_description
1 polymer ?
#
loop_
_entity_poly.entity_id
_entity_poly.type
_entity_poly.pdbx_seq_one_letter_code
_entity_poly.pdbx_strand_id
1 'polypeptide(L)'
;FLIMLVVMMQQVKVAPFAPESNRDRFLHVKSMSISNSNWGDGTSNGPMSVQTARECFQSLKTPEAVTIYTIFPVSTPVSLPGKPAVSVDLRQTDDIFWHVFDFSFINGKPYDKAVFDAGQPVAVLTESVARSLFGTTDVAGREFLLSHAPYRVAGVVKDVSTLADCAYGQVWVPYTSTGMDKE
;
A
#
# COMPACT_ATOMS: atom_id res chain seq x y z
N PHE A 1 22.37 29.61 -3.97
CA PHE A 1 22.31 28.41 -3.09
C PHE A 1 20.87 27.94 -2.86
N LEU A 2 19.96 28.84 -2.41
CA LEU A 2 18.56 28.50 -2.13
C LEU A 2 17.82 27.97 -3.37
N ILE A 3 17.95 28.62 -4.53
CA ILE A 3 17.33 28.20 -5.79
C ILE A 3 17.84 26.81 -6.20
N MET A 4 19.13 26.57 -6.08
CA MET A 4 19.73 25.27 -6.39
C MET A 4 19.20 24.17 -5.46
N LEU A 5 19.02 24.46 -4.18
CA LEU A 5 18.43 23.55 -3.20
C LEU A 5 16.98 23.20 -3.55
N VAL A 6 16.17 24.21 -3.90
CA VAL A 6 14.77 24.00 -4.31
C VAL A 6 14.67 23.16 -5.58
N VAL A 7 15.52 23.41 -6.59
CA VAL A 7 15.58 22.63 -7.82
C VAL A 7 15.98 21.17 -7.52
N MET A 8 16.99 20.96 -6.66
CA MET A 8 17.40 19.60 -6.25
C MET A 8 16.29 18.89 -5.49
N MET A 9 15.58 19.56 -4.58
CA MET A 9 14.43 18.99 -3.86
C MET A 9 13.29 18.64 -4.81
N GLN A 10 13.01 19.47 -5.81
CA GLN A 10 12.00 19.16 -6.84
C GLN A 10 12.43 17.99 -7.72
N GLN A 11 13.70 17.92 -8.12
CA GLN A 11 14.22 16.79 -8.90
C GLN A 11 14.12 15.47 -8.13
N VAL A 12 14.43 15.45 -6.83
CA VAL A 12 14.29 14.26 -5.99
C VAL A 12 12.83 13.81 -5.88
N LYS A 13 11.87 14.76 -5.87
CA LYS A 13 10.44 14.42 -5.85
C LYS A 13 9.92 13.86 -7.19
N VAL A 14 10.50 14.26 -8.30
CA VAL A 14 10.05 13.90 -9.66
C VAL A 14 10.91 12.79 -10.28
N ALA A 15 12.14 12.60 -9.79
CA ALA A 15 13.03 11.57 -10.31
C ALA A 15 12.41 10.17 -10.16
N PRO A 16 12.40 9.36 -11.21
CA PRO A 16 11.93 7.98 -11.12
C PRO A 16 12.86 7.16 -10.24
N PHE A 17 12.32 6.42 -9.29
CA PHE A 17 13.03 5.43 -8.49
C PHE A 17 12.08 4.29 -8.08
N ALA A 18 12.61 3.08 -7.98
CA ALA A 18 11.82 1.92 -7.60
C ALA A 18 11.25 2.08 -6.17
N PRO A 19 9.99 1.68 -5.93
CA PRO A 19 9.04 1.08 -6.87
C PRO A 19 8.17 2.08 -7.65
N GLU A 20 8.48 3.36 -7.61
CA GLU A 20 7.74 4.44 -8.30
C GLU A 20 8.49 4.95 -9.54
N SER A 21 8.96 4.05 -10.40
CA SER A 21 9.74 4.42 -11.59
C SER A 21 8.95 5.25 -12.61
N ASN A 22 7.61 5.15 -12.61
CA ASN A 22 6.71 5.88 -13.51
C ASN A 22 6.02 7.09 -12.84
N ARG A 23 6.70 7.78 -11.93
CA ARG A 23 6.11 8.89 -11.13
C ARG A 23 5.51 10.01 -11.98
N ASP A 24 6.06 10.27 -13.15
CA ASP A 24 5.58 11.25 -14.14
C ASP A 24 4.24 10.87 -14.78
N ARG A 25 3.83 9.61 -14.67
CA ARG A 25 2.58 9.06 -15.23
C ARG A 25 1.50 8.80 -14.19
N PHE A 26 1.76 9.01 -12.89
CA PHE A 26 0.80 8.78 -11.83
C PHE A 26 -0.07 9.99 -11.57
N LEU A 27 -1.36 9.76 -11.43
CA LEU A 27 -2.29 10.68 -10.80
C LEU A 27 -2.71 10.10 -9.46
N HIS A 28 -2.29 10.74 -8.37
CA HIS A 28 -2.65 10.34 -7.00
C HIS A 28 -3.80 11.21 -6.48
N VAL A 29 -4.98 10.60 -6.30
CA VAL A 29 -6.15 11.27 -5.73
C VAL A 29 -6.18 11.02 -4.22
N LYS A 30 -5.85 12.05 -3.42
CA LYS A 30 -5.73 11.95 -1.94
C LYS A 30 -7.04 12.25 -1.21
N SER A 31 -7.90 13.10 -1.78
CA SER A 31 -9.13 13.54 -1.13
C SER A 31 -10.19 13.91 -2.13
N MET A 32 -11.42 13.89 -1.68
CA MET A 32 -12.58 14.36 -2.43
C MET A 32 -13.33 15.41 -1.61
N SER A 33 -13.83 16.45 -2.30
CA SER A 33 -14.75 17.43 -1.72
C SER A 33 -16.17 17.08 -2.10
N ILE A 34 -17.04 16.94 -1.11
CA ILE A 34 -18.48 16.79 -1.31
C ILE A 34 -19.17 18.04 -0.78
N SER A 35 -19.84 18.78 -1.68
CA SER A 35 -20.71 19.89 -1.30
C SER A 35 -22.18 19.44 -1.41
N ASN A 36 -22.96 19.62 -0.36
CA ASN A 36 -24.39 19.31 -0.37
C ASN A 36 -25.18 20.62 -0.34
N SER A 37 -25.81 20.97 -1.47
CA SER A 37 -26.61 22.18 -1.62
C SER A 37 -27.92 22.18 -0.79
N ASN A 38 -28.33 21.01 -0.26
CA ASN A 38 -29.59 20.87 0.45
C ASN A 38 -29.46 21.09 1.97
N TRP A 39 -28.25 21.19 2.53
CA TRP A 39 -28.01 21.31 3.98
C TRP A 39 -27.13 22.51 4.36
N GLY A 40 -27.18 23.60 3.57
CA GLY A 40 -26.33 24.77 3.78
C GLY A 40 -24.94 24.59 3.15
N ASP A 41 -24.11 25.65 3.16
CA ASP A 41 -22.76 25.69 2.55
C ASP A 41 -21.71 24.78 3.23
N GLY A 42 -22.09 23.59 3.66
CA GLY A 42 -21.19 22.60 4.23
C GLY A 42 -20.41 21.85 3.15
N THR A 43 -19.10 22.11 3.07
CA THR A 43 -18.16 21.29 2.27
C THR A 43 -17.45 20.32 3.18
N SER A 44 -17.57 19.03 2.93
CA SER A 44 -16.77 17.99 3.60
C SER A 44 -15.59 17.61 2.72
N ASN A 45 -14.37 17.71 3.26
CA ASN A 45 -13.14 17.31 2.59
C ASN A 45 -12.54 16.15 3.37
N GLY A 46 -12.24 15.05 2.69
CA GLY A 46 -11.62 13.89 3.34
C GLY A 46 -11.18 12.81 2.36
N PRO A 47 -10.50 11.78 2.86
CA PRO A 47 -10.26 10.58 2.08
C PRO A 47 -11.61 9.94 1.71
N MET A 48 -11.69 9.40 0.51
CA MET A 48 -12.90 8.70 0.07
C MET A 48 -12.93 7.27 0.60
N SER A 49 -14.14 6.73 0.79
CA SER A 49 -14.32 5.31 1.09
C SER A 49 -13.89 4.44 -0.10
N VAL A 50 -13.60 3.17 0.15
CA VAL A 50 -13.29 2.19 -0.92
C VAL A 50 -14.43 2.08 -1.92
N GLN A 51 -15.68 2.10 -1.44
CA GLN A 51 -16.86 2.06 -2.30
C GLN A 51 -16.91 3.26 -3.24
N THR A 52 -16.77 4.48 -2.72
CA THR A 52 -16.74 5.70 -3.53
C THR A 52 -15.60 5.70 -4.54
N ALA A 53 -14.41 5.25 -4.13
CA ALA A 53 -13.27 5.14 -5.03
C ALA A 53 -13.54 4.15 -6.18
N ARG A 54 -14.16 3.01 -5.89
CA ARG A 54 -14.58 2.04 -6.92
C ARG A 54 -15.58 2.63 -7.88
N GLU A 55 -16.65 3.24 -7.38
CA GLU A 55 -17.72 3.81 -8.21
C GLU A 55 -17.21 4.94 -9.11
N CYS A 56 -16.34 5.82 -8.60
CA CYS A 56 -15.84 6.98 -9.33
C CYS A 56 -14.70 6.66 -10.30
N PHE A 57 -13.81 5.73 -9.96
CA PHE A 57 -12.56 5.57 -10.70
C PHE A 57 -12.38 4.21 -11.38
N GLN A 58 -12.96 3.12 -10.86
CA GLN A 58 -12.77 1.78 -11.42
C GLN A 58 -13.38 1.60 -12.81
N SER A 59 -14.40 2.41 -13.15
CA SER A 59 -15.06 2.40 -14.47
C SER A 59 -14.36 3.26 -15.53
N LEU A 60 -13.33 4.03 -15.16
CA LEU A 60 -12.61 4.90 -16.09
C LEU A 60 -11.84 4.07 -17.12
N LYS A 61 -11.99 4.47 -18.40
CA LYS A 61 -11.32 3.81 -19.53
C LYS A 61 -10.04 4.52 -19.98
N THR A 62 -9.80 5.73 -19.48
CA THR A 62 -8.66 6.57 -19.87
C THR A 62 -7.35 6.14 -19.20
N PRO A 63 -7.32 5.81 -17.88
CA PRO A 63 -6.12 5.31 -17.24
C PRO A 63 -5.79 3.88 -17.71
N GLU A 64 -4.52 3.57 -17.83
CA GLU A 64 -4.03 2.21 -18.14
C GLU A 64 -4.36 1.24 -16.99
N ALA A 65 -4.24 1.71 -15.74
CA ALA A 65 -4.60 0.96 -14.52
C ALA A 65 -5.09 1.93 -13.44
N VAL A 66 -6.00 1.44 -12.59
CA VAL A 66 -6.49 2.15 -11.40
C VAL A 66 -6.29 1.24 -10.21
N THR A 67 -5.52 1.68 -9.23
CA THR A 67 -5.30 0.96 -7.96
C THR A 67 -5.87 1.75 -6.79
N ILE A 68 -6.42 1.01 -5.82
CA ILE A 68 -6.98 1.57 -4.59
C ILE A 68 -6.17 1.07 -3.41
N TYR A 69 -5.67 2.00 -2.61
CA TYR A 69 -4.86 1.68 -1.43
C TYR A 69 -5.04 2.73 -0.33
N THR A 70 -4.67 2.40 0.90
CA THR A 70 -4.72 3.34 2.03
C THR A 70 -3.73 4.49 1.82
N ILE A 71 -4.19 5.73 2.03
CA ILE A 71 -3.38 6.96 1.82
C ILE A 71 -2.13 6.94 2.70
N PHE A 72 -2.29 6.60 3.98
CA PHE A 72 -1.19 6.54 4.93
C PHE A 72 -1.00 5.11 5.43
N PRO A 73 0.25 4.67 5.60
CA PRO A 73 0.52 3.43 6.35
C PRO A 73 0.04 3.58 7.80
N VAL A 74 -0.43 2.48 8.38
CA VAL A 74 -0.88 2.41 9.77
C VAL A 74 0.12 1.61 10.58
N SER A 75 0.60 2.17 11.69
CA SER A 75 1.49 1.47 12.60
C SER A 75 0.77 0.28 13.22
N THR A 76 1.27 -0.93 12.94
CA THR A 76 0.60 -2.19 13.25
C THR A 76 1.58 -3.18 13.88
N PRO A 77 1.21 -3.87 14.97
CA PRO A 77 2.08 -4.88 15.58
C PRO A 77 2.09 -6.18 14.76
N VAL A 78 3.29 -6.69 14.51
CA VAL A 78 3.52 -8.01 13.90
C VAL A 78 4.39 -8.86 14.82
N SER A 79 4.13 -10.15 14.89
CA SER A 79 4.91 -11.08 15.73
C SER A 79 4.89 -12.51 15.18
N LEU A 80 5.78 -13.32 15.66
CA LEU A 80 5.65 -14.77 15.61
C LEU A 80 4.98 -15.28 16.90
N PRO A 81 4.29 -16.43 16.86
CA PRO A 81 3.73 -17.04 18.07
C PRO A 81 4.78 -17.17 19.19
N GLY A 82 4.46 -16.62 20.37
CA GLY A 82 5.34 -16.66 21.53
C GLY A 82 6.54 -15.71 21.50
N LYS A 83 6.65 -14.83 20.51
CA LYS A 83 7.71 -13.81 20.43
C LYS A 83 7.14 -12.40 20.64
N PRO A 84 7.97 -11.44 21.08
CA PRO A 84 7.57 -10.05 21.23
C PRO A 84 7.14 -9.48 19.85
N ALA A 85 6.18 -8.56 19.91
CA ALA A 85 5.70 -7.86 18.71
C ALA A 85 6.66 -6.73 18.30
N VAL A 86 6.76 -6.52 17.00
CA VAL A 86 7.47 -5.41 16.36
C VAL A 86 6.44 -4.55 15.65
N SER A 87 6.54 -3.23 15.76
CA SER A 87 5.68 -2.31 15.06
C SER A 87 6.17 -2.12 13.62
N VAL A 88 5.26 -2.18 12.66
CA VAL A 88 5.54 -2.00 11.22
C VAL A 88 4.52 -1.05 10.60
N ASP A 89 4.89 -0.44 9.49
CA ASP A 89 4.02 0.39 8.66
C ASP A 89 3.21 -0.49 7.71
N LEU A 90 1.95 -0.75 8.07
CA LEU A 90 1.00 -1.54 7.29
C LEU A 90 0.30 -0.68 6.25
N ARG A 91 0.27 -1.12 5.00
CA ARG A 91 -0.55 -0.57 3.91
C ARG A 91 -1.52 -1.61 3.40
N GLN A 92 -2.76 -1.20 3.16
CA GLN A 92 -3.79 -2.05 2.56
C GLN A 92 -3.95 -1.67 1.09
N THR A 93 -3.97 -2.66 0.19
CA THR A 93 -3.98 -2.43 -1.25
C THR A 93 -4.91 -3.41 -1.97
N ASP A 94 -5.19 -3.14 -3.25
CA ASP A 94 -5.77 -4.12 -4.16
C ASP A 94 -4.68 -4.95 -4.87
N ASP A 95 -5.09 -5.85 -5.75
CA ASP A 95 -4.20 -6.68 -6.57
C ASP A 95 -3.51 -5.89 -7.69
N ILE A 96 -4.16 -4.81 -8.18
CA ILE A 96 -3.64 -3.96 -9.27
C ILE A 96 -2.42 -3.15 -8.80
N PHE A 97 -2.30 -2.90 -7.52
CA PHE A 97 -1.18 -2.19 -6.90
C PHE A 97 0.20 -2.70 -7.39
N TRP A 98 0.34 -4.00 -7.52
CA TRP A 98 1.57 -4.68 -7.94
C TRP A 98 1.89 -4.53 -9.43
N HIS A 99 0.91 -4.11 -10.25
CA HIS A 99 1.09 -3.78 -11.66
C HIS A 99 1.44 -2.31 -11.89
N VAL A 100 0.97 -1.44 -10.98
CA VAL A 100 1.23 0.01 -11.05
C VAL A 100 2.63 0.34 -10.55
N PHE A 101 3.11 -0.38 -9.54
CA PHE A 101 4.39 -0.12 -8.87
C PHE A 101 5.41 -1.24 -9.13
N ASP A 102 6.67 -0.85 -9.44
CA ASP A 102 7.76 -1.76 -9.82
C ASP A 102 8.48 -2.34 -8.59
N PHE A 103 7.83 -3.21 -7.85
CA PHE A 103 8.44 -3.87 -6.70
C PHE A 103 9.43 -4.95 -7.10
N SER A 104 10.61 -4.95 -6.45
CA SER A 104 11.61 -6.00 -6.61
C SER A 104 11.37 -7.12 -5.61
N PHE A 105 10.78 -8.24 -6.06
CA PHE A 105 10.58 -9.42 -5.24
C PHE A 105 11.89 -10.21 -5.06
N ILE A 106 12.20 -10.56 -3.80
CA ILE A 106 13.36 -11.36 -3.41
C ILE A 106 12.95 -12.83 -3.26
N ASN A 107 11.74 -13.05 -2.70
CA ASN A 107 11.19 -14.37 -2.46
C ASN A 107 9.68 -14.33 -2.67
N GLY A 108 9.06 -15.43 -3.14
CA GLY A 108 7.64 -15.50 -3.40
C GLY A 108 7.18 -14.59 -4.56
N LYS A 109 5.92 -14.18 -4.50
CA LYS A 109 5.26 -13.33 -5.51
C LYS A 109 4.17 -12.46 -4.88
N PRO A 110 3.68 -11.41 -5.58
CA PRO A 110 2.52 -10.66 -5.12
C PRO A 110 1.27 -11.54 -5.06
N TYR A 111 0.29 -11.14 -4.24
CA TYR A 111 -1.04 -11.75 -4.29
C TYR A 111 -1.76 -11.29 -5.57
N ASP A 112 -2.52 -12.21 -6.12
CA ASP A 112 -3.29 -12.01 -7.34
C ASP A 112 -4.77 -11.69 -7.06
N LYS A 113 -5.52 -11.44 -8.13
CA LYS A 113 -6.95 -11.13 -8.06
C LYS A 113 -7.75 -12.22 -7.34
N ALA A 114 -7.43 -13.50 -7.51
CA ALA A 114 -8.18 -14.60 -6.88
C ALA A 114 -8.00 -14.59 -5.36
N VAL A 115 -6.78 -14.33 -4.88
CA VAL A 115 -6.46 -14.18 -3.46
C VAL A 115 -7.12 -12.94 -2.89
N PHE A 116 -7.09 -11.83 -3.63
CA PHE A 116 -7.71 -10.58 -3.26
C PHE A 116 -9.24 -10.70 -3.13
N ASP A 117 -9.92 -11.23 -4.16
CA ASP A 117 -11.38 -11.40 -4.17
C ASP A 117 -11.87 -12.37 -3.07
N ALA A 118 -11.07 -13.39 -2.75
CA ALA A 118 -11.36 -14.32 -1.67
C ALA A 118 -11.10 -13.75 -0.27
N GLY A 119 -10.56 -12.52 -0.14
CA GLY A 119 -10.22 -11.93 1.14
C GLY A 119 -9.22 -12.76 1.96
N GLN A 120 -8.30 -13.47 1.31
CA GLN A 120 -7.37 -14.33 2.01
C GLN A 120 -6.40 -13.53 2.87
N PRO A 121 -6.10 -13.97 4.11
CA PRO A 121 -5.15 -13.32 5.00
C PRO A 121 -3.72 -13.58 4.56
N VAL A 122 -3.27 -12.87 3.55
CA VAL A 122 -1.90 -12.93 3.02
C VAL A 122 -1.24 -11.56 3.13
N ALA A 123 0.08 -11.56 3.17
CA ALA A 123 0.87 -10.33 3.26
C ALA A 123 2.14 -10.42 2.42
N VAL A 124 2.56 -9.27 1.88
CA VAL A 124 3.90 -9.07 1.34
C VAL A 124 4.69 -8.28 2.37
N LEU A 125 5.91 -8.72 2.66
CA LEU A 125 6.81 -8.12 3.65
C LEU A 125 8.00 -7.46 2.97
N THR A 126 8.56 -6.43 3.60
CA THR A 126 9.91 -5.97 3.23
C THR A 126 10.98 -6.94 3.71
N GLU A 127 12.16 -6.86 3.10
CA GLU A 127 13.35 -7.64 3.49
C GLU A 127 13.69 -7.44 4.96
N SER A 128 13.70 -6.20 5.44
CA SER A 128 14.01 -5.87 6.84
C SER A 128 13.02 -6.51 7.81
N VAL A 129 11.71 -6.47 7.50
CA VAL A 129 10.67 -7.09 8.33
C VAL A 129 10.81 -8.62 8.33
N ALA A 130 11.03 -9.23 7.16
CA ALA A 130 11.24 -10.68 7.06
C ALA A 130 12.46 -11.14 7.89
N ARG A 131 13.59 -10.43 7.80
CA ARG A 131 14.78 -10.70 8.61
C ARG A 131 14.54 -10.51 10.10
N SER A 132 13.83 -9.46 10.48
CA SER A 132 13.51 -9.17 11.89
C SER A 132 12.63 -10.26 12.53
N LEU A 133 11.61 -10.71 11.79
CA LEU A 133 10.68 -11.72 12.31
C LEU A 133 11.25 -13.15 12.24
N PHE A 134 11.84 -13.53 11.11
CA PHE A 134 12.17 -14.92 10.79
C PHE A 134 13.69 -15.19 10.76
N GLY A 135 14.53 -14.15 10.76
CA GLY A 135 15.98 -14.27 10.61
C GLY A 135 16.44 -14.54 9.16
N THR A 136 15.53 -14.63 8.20
CA THR A 136 15.80 -14.91 6.79
C THR A 136 14.79 -14.22 5.88
N THR A 137 15.11 -14.13 4.59
CA THR A 137 14.18 -13.62 3.56
C THR A 137 13.43 -14.74 2.82
N ASP A 138 13.84 -15.99 2.99
CA ASP A 138 13.17 -17.16 2.41
C ASP A 138 12.02 -17.62 3.33
N VAL A 139 10.90 -16.88 3.23
CA VAL A 139 9.76 -17.01 4.15
C VAL A 139 8.40 -17.11 3.45
N ALA A 140 8.36 -17.14 2.11
CA ALA A 140 7.10 -17.31 1.39
C ALA A 140 6.37 -18.58 1.83
N GLY A 141 5.07 -18.45 2.11
CA GLY A 141 4.22 -19.54 2.65
C GLY A 141 4.25 -19.68 4.18
N ARG A 142 5.18 -19.03 4.90
CA ARG A 142 5.20 -19.07 6.37
C ARG A 142 4.12 -18.19 6.97
N GLU A 143 3.72 -18.51 8.20
CA GLU A 143 2.71 -17.77 8.94
C GLU A 143 3.33 -16.86 9.99
N PHE A 144 2.68 -15.73 10.23
CA PHE A 144 2.98 -14.77 11.29
C PHE A 144 1.67 -14.14 11.80
N LEU A 145 1.74 -13.40 12.89
CA LEU A 145 0.60 -12.70 13.46
C LEU A 145 0.66 -11.22 13.09
N LEU A 146 -0.40 -10.72 12.45
CA LEU A 146 -0.65 -9.31 12.19
C LEU A 146 -1.82 -8.86 13.08
N SER A 147 -1.59 -7.96 14.03
CA SER A 147 -2.59 -7.58 15.06
C SER A 147 -3.27 -8.79 15.70
N HIS A 148 -2.50 -9.82 16.05
CA HIS A 148 -2.94 -11.10 16.64
C HIS A 148 -3.71 -12.04 15.69
N ALA A 149 -4.01 -11.64 14.45
CA ALA A 149 -4.61 -12.49 13.44
C ALA A 149 -3.53 -13.22 12.62
N PRO A 150 -3.72 -14.50 12.28
CA PRO A 150 -2.76 -15.24 11.46
C PRO A 150 -2.81 -14.77 10.00
N TYR A 151 -1.65 -14.44 9.46
CA TYR A 151 -1.42 -14.10 8.05
C TYR A 151 -0.30 -14.96 7.48
N ARG A 152 -0.41 -15.29 6.19
CA ARG A 152 0.60 -16.04 5.45
C ARG A 152 1.42 -15.11 4.57
N VAL A 153 2.73 -15.26 4.57
CA VAL A 153 3.62 -14.51 3.68
C VAL A 153 3.41 -14.95 2.22
N ALA A 154 2.97 -14.04 1.35
CA ALA A 154 2.87 -14.26 -0.09
C ALA A 154 4.23 -14.02 -0.77
N GLY A 155 4.93 -12.97 -0.36
CA GLY A 155 6.23 -12.64 -0.91
C GLY A 155 7.02 -11.68 -0.04
N VAL A 156 8.29 -11.52 -0.39
CA VAL A 156 9.22 -10.59 0.22
C VAL A 156 9.81 -9.68 -0.84
N VAL A 157 9.77 -8.38 -0.61
CA VAL A 157 10.31 -7.35 -1.49
C VAL A 157 11.49 -6.64 -0.86
N LYS A 158 12.32 -6.00 -1.67
CA LYS A 158 13.35 -5.08 -1.18
C LYS A 158 12.71 -3.97 -0.35
N ASP A 159 13.47 -3.44 0.60
CA ASP A 159 13.02 -2.29 1.38
C ASP A 159 12.69 -1.10 0.49
N VAL A 160 11.62 -0.39 0.83
CA VAL A 160 11.10 0.74 0.08
C VAL A 160 11.47 2.03 0.79
N SER A 161 11.96 3.01 0.03
CA SER A 161 12.30 4.32 0.56
C SER A 161 11.02 5.05 1.02
N THR A 162 11.10 5.77 2.15
CA THR A 162 10.04 6.67 2.62
C THR A 162 9.75 7.83 1.65
N LEU A 163 10.61 8.05 0.66
CA LEU A 163 10.38 9.01 -0.42
C LEU A 163 9.39 8.51 -1.48
N ALA A 164 9.09 7.21 -1.49
CA ALA A 164 8.06 6.59 -2.33
C ALA A 164 6.68 6.76 -1.69
N ASP A 165 6.15 7.96 -1.70
CA ASP A 165 4.96 8.39 -0.94
C ASP A 165 3.72 7.52 -1.24
N CYS A 166 3.56 7.09 -2.50
CA CYS A 166 2.45 6.25 -2.95
C CYS A 166 2.64 4.77 -2.63
N ALA A 167 3.87 4.27 -2.74
CA ALA A 167 4.20 2.86 -2.63
C ALA A 167 4.73 2.45 -1.25
N TYR A 168 5.21 3.41 -0.44
CA TYR A 168 5.84 3.13 0.85
C TYR A 168 4.94 2.34 1.79
N GLY A 169 5.53 1.36 2.40
CA GLY A 169 5.02 0.49 3.46
C GLY A 169 6.11 -0.49 3.86
N GLN A 170 5.89 -1.23 4.93
CA GLN A 170 6.76 -2.32 5.38
C GLN A 170 6.05 -3.67 5.27
N VAL A 171 4.72 -3.63 5.32
CA VAL A 171 3.83 -4.77 5.14
C VAL A 171 2.65 -4.33 4.28
N TRP A 172 2.29 -5.11 3.28
CA TRP A 172 1.12 -4.88 2.43
C TRP A 172 0.17 -6.06 2.51
N VAL A 173 -1.13 -5.79 2.67
CA VAL A 173 -2.19 -6.80 2.72
C VAL A 173 -3.35 -6.41 1.80
N PRO A 174 -4.12 -7.38 1.28
CA PRO A 174 -5.37 -7.07 0.60
C PRO A 174 -6.34 -6.34 1.53
N TYR A 175 -6.93 -5.23 1.12
CA TYR A 175 -7.91 -4.55 1.96
C TYR A 175 -9.18 -5.38 2.18
N THR A 176 -9.46 -6.35 1.31
CA THR A 176 -10.55 -7.31 1.48
C THR A 176 -10.32 -8.27 2.66
N SER A 177 -9.05 -8.56 3.00
CA SER A 177 -8.72 -9.42 4.16
C SER A 177 -8.96 -8.74 5.51
N THR A 178 -9.05 -7.41 5.53
CA THR A 178 -9.29 -6.62 6.74
C THR A 178 -10.75 -6.17 6.87
N GLY A 179 -11.56 -6.38 5.83
CA GLY A 179 -12.96 -5.97 5.80
C GLY A 179 -13.19 -4.49 5.48
N MET A 180 -12.15 -3.75 5.05
CA MET A 180 -12.26 -2.33 4.68
C MET A 180 -13.17 -2.10 3.46
N ASP A 181 -13.44 -3.13 2.68
CA ASP A 181 -14.38 -3.11 1.55
C ASP A 181 -15.85 -3.10 1.96
N LYS A 182 -16.15 -3.30 3.25
CA LYS A 182 -17.52 -3.36 3.83
C LYS A 182 -17.88 -2.09 4.60
N GLU A 183 -16.94 -1.19 4.77
CA GLU A 183 -17.11 0.14 5.36
C GLU A 183 -17.33 1.18 4.25
#